data_1a329d54e96cf48e9abc3493971b684f
#
_entry.id   1a329d54e96cf48e9abc3493971b684f
#
_cell.length_a   1.000
_cell.length_b   1.000
_cell.length_c   1.000
_cell.angle_alpha   90.00
_cell.angle_beta   90.00
_cell.angle_gamma   90.00
#
_symmetry.space_group_name_H-M   'P 1'
#
loop_
_entity.id
_entity.type
_entity.pdbx_description
1 polymer ?
#
loop_
_entity_poly.entity_id
_entity_poly.type
_entity_poly.pdbx_seq_one_letter_code
_entity_poly.pdbx_strand_id
1 'polypeptide(L)'
;MKRSIFFSLLLLVPLLSFAQSQGGGVVLDAPRTYKRISGDSVRLRASKAAEIEKMAQKTLTGIMQANERNRRVAARELARKYKLGDRVIVRGDSGRDVRSLANALVKKLYIKPEDVIPTFDNGALFDGALYNALLRFQKDKVLPADGRVTDEVVKELRKRK
;
A
#
# COMPACT_ATOMS: atom_id res chain seq x y z
N MET A 1 11.96 -26.64 4.78
CA MET A 1 13.08 -25.81 4.30
C MET A 1 12.61 -24.37 4.19
N LYS A 2 12.98 -23.54 5.17
CA LYS A 2 12.60 -22.11 5.28
C LYS A 2 13.62 -21.29 4.50
N ARG A 3 13.22 -20.60 3.45
CA ARG A 3 14.04 -19.57 2.80
C ARG A 3 13.53 -18.20 3.26
N SER A 4 14.22 -17.66 4.23
CA SER A 4 14.14 -16.27 4.67
C SER A 4 14.82 -15.41 3.63
N ILE A 5 14.06 -14.58 2.93
CA ILE A 5 14.62 -13.53 2.06
C ILE A 5 14.76 -12.28 2.91
N PHE A 6 15.94 -12.06 3.44
CA PHE A 6 16.35 -10.80 4.04
C PHE A 6 16.56 -9.78 2.92
N PHE A 7 15.65 -8.83 2.80
CA PHE A 7 15.89 -7.59 2.06
C PHE A 7 16.81 -6.71 2.90
N SER A 8 18.12 -6.80 2.60
CA SER A 8 19.14 -5.90 3.11
C SER A 8 18.97 -4.56 2.39
N LEU A 9 18.37 -3.60 3.07
CA LEU A 9 18.32 -2.20 2.63
C LEU A 9 19.74 -1.62 2.84
N LEU A 10 20.56 -1.68 1.80
CA LEU A 10 21.89 -1.09 1.77
C LEU A 10 21.75 0.42 1.68
N LEU A 11 21.78 1.09 2.83
CA LEU A 11 21.95 2.54 2.92
C LEU A 11 23.34 2.89 2.38
N LEU A 12 23.38 3.33 1.14
CA LEU A 12 24.56 3.88 0.51
C LEU A 12 24.77 5.30 1.07
N VAL A 13 25.52 5.38 2.16
CA VAL A 13 26.06 6.66 2.67
C VAL A 13 27.29 6.96 1.78
N PRO A 14 27.31 8.08 1.05
CA PRO A 14 28.53 8.47 0.36
C PRO A 14 29.56 8.86 1.42
N LEU A 15 30.58 8.01 1.58
CA LEU A 15 31.82 8.35 2.26
C LEU A 15 32.46 9.52 1.50
N LEU A 16 32.28 10.73 2.02
CA LEU A 16 33.14 11.86 1.69
C LEU A 16 34.55 11.47 2.12
N SER A 17 35.32 10.94 1.18
CA SER A 17 36.76 10.76 1.33
C SER A 17 37.40 12.13 1.58
N PHE A 18 37.76 12.35 2.83
CA PHE A 18 38.65 13.43 3.24
C PHE A 18 40.01 13.07 2.72
N ALA A 19 40.35 13.53 1.51
CA ALA A 19 41.69 13.46 0.99
C ALA A 19 42.58 14.39 1.83
N GLN A 20 43.29 13.80 2.75
CA GLN A 20 44.38 14.45 3.49
C GLN A 20 45.55 14.67 2.52
N SER A 21 45.57 15.85 1.90
CA SER A 21 46.72 16.29 1.12
C SER A 21 47.84 16.71 2.09
N GLN A 22 48.84 15.84 2.20
CA GLN A 22 50.10 16.12 2.84
C GLN A 22 50.95 17.00 1.90
N GLY A 23 51.35 18.16 2.40
CA GLY A 23 52.67 18.74 2.21
C GLY A 23 53.00 19.31 0.83
N GLY A 24 53.01 20.62 0.78
CA GLY A 24 53.64 21.38 -0.31
C GLY A 24 53.35 22.85 -0.10
N GLY A 25 54.18 23.53 0.69
CA GLY A 25 54.07 24.96 0.92
C GLY A 25 54.32 25.71 -0.39
N VAL A 26 53.24 26.26 -0.95
CA VAL A 26 53.29 27.38 -1.88
C VAL A 26 52.54 28.52 -1.20
N VAL A 27 53.34 29.41 -0.62
CA VAL A 27 52.84 30.70 -0.16
C VAL A 27 52.49 31.52 -1.40
N LEU A 28 51.23 31.43 -1.80
CA LEU A 28 50.67 32.38 -2.75
C LEU A 28 49.97 33.49 -1.95
N ASP A 29 50.74 34.56 -1.67
CA ASP A 29 50.23 35.85 -1.28
C ASP A 29 49.40 36.44 -2.43
N ALA A 30 48.16 36.01 -2.54
CA ALA A 30 47.14 36.71 -3.28
C ALA A 30 46.16 37.30 -2.27
N PRO A 31 45.93 38.63 -2.27
CA PRO A 31 44.89 39.19 -1.44
C PRO A 31 43.53 38.61 -1.87
N ARG A 32 43.05 37.64 -1.15
CA ARG A 32 41.68 37.16 -1.33
C ARG A 32 40.76 38.27 -0.90
N THR A 33 40.37 39.12 -1.84
CA THR A 33 39.25 40.02 -1.66
C THR A 33 38.01 39.17 -1.48
N TYR A 34 37.73 38.76 -0.25
CA TYR A 34 36.43 38.17 0.10
C TYR A 34 35.39 39.26 -0.16
N LYS A 35 34.75 39.16 -1.32
CA LYS A 35 33.60 40.00 -1.63
C LYS A 35 32.55 39.70 -0.56
N ARG A 36 32.38 40.65 0.38
CA ARG A 36 31.42 40.53 1.46
C ARG A 36 30.04 40.33 0.81
N ILE A 37 29.52 39.10 0.87
CA ILE A 37 28.20 38.83 0.35
C ILE A 37 27.24 39.66 1.21
N SER A 38 26.55 40.62 0.61
CA SER A 38 25.62 41.46 1.34
C SER A 38 24.54 40.61 1.96
N GLY A 39 24.13 40.93 3.20
CA GLY A 39 23.08 40.19 3.91
C GLY A 39 21.80 40.04 3.10
N ASP A 40 21.54 41.00 2.21
CA ASP A 40 20.38 40.99 1.31
C ASP A 40 20.43 39.85 0.28
N SER A 41 21.63 39.53 -0.26
CA SER A 41 21.77 38.40 -1.21
C SER A 41 21.58 37.05 -0.53
N VAL A 42 21.93 36.89 0.73
CA VAL A 42 21.69 35.70 1.53
C VAL A 42 20.20 35.52 1.84
N ARG A 43 19.53 36.62 2.25
CA ARG A 43 18.08 36.63 2.51
C ARG A 43 17.28 36.30 1.25
N LEU A 44 17.67 36.84 0.09
CA LEU A 44 17.00 36.54 -1.18
C LEU A 44 17.16 35.09 -1.59
N ARG A 45 18.32 34.45 -1.34
CA ARG A 45 18.54 33.03 -1.60
C ARG A 45 17.71 32.16 -0.67
N ALA A 46 17.63 32.53 0.61
CA ALA A 46 16.81 31.81 1.58
C ALA A 46 15.30 31.86 1.25
N SER A 47 14.80 33.04 0.84
CA SER A 47 13.39 33.18 0.44
C SER A 47 13.04 32.36 -0.81
N LYS A 48 13.93 32.37 -1.83
CA LYS A 48 13.74 31.53 -3.03
C LYS A 48 13.81 30.03 -2.72
N ALA A 49 14.72 29.62 -1.82
CA ALA A 49 14.79 28.22 -1.40
C ALA A 49 13.50 27.76 -0.72
N ALA A 50 12.95 28.58 0.18
CA ALA A 50 11.67 28.28 0.85
C ALA A 50 10.49 28.22 -0.14
N GLU A 51 10.49 29.08 -1.16
CA GLU A 51 9.45 29.05 -2.21
C GLU A 51 9.54 27.77 -3.06
N ILE A 52 10.75 27.37 -3.45
CA ILE A 52 11.00 26.13 -4.18
C ILE A 52 10.55 24.92 -3.34
N GLU A 53 10.89 24.88 -2.07
CA GLU A 53 10.48 23.80 -1.16
C GLU A 53 8.95 23.73 -1.04
N LYS A 54 8.28 24.87 -0.88
CA LYS A 54 6.81 24.94 -0.83
C LYS A 54 6.18 24.41 -2.13
N MET A 55 6.74 24.77 -3.28
CA MET A 55 6.26 24.24 -4.56
C MET A 55 6.50 22.76 -4.70
N ALA A 56 7.67 22.25 -4.29
CA ALA A 56 7.98 20.82 -4.31
C ALA A 56 7.03 20.02 -3.42
N GLN A 57 6.74 20.49 -2.21
CA GLN A 57 5.76 19.87 -1.31
C GLN A 57 4.36 19.84 -1.91
N LYS A 58 3.91 20.94 -2.52
CA LYS A 58 2.61 21.02 -3.18
C LYS A 58 2.51 20.02 -4.33
N THR A 59 3.57 19.91 -5.15
CA THR A 59 3.63 18.96 -6.27
C THR A 59 3.59 17.52 -5.77
N LEU A 60 4.40 17.19 -4.75
CA LEU A 60 4.43 15.85 -4.14
C LEU A 60 3.06 15.45 -3.59
N THR A 61 2.41 16.37 -2.87
CA THR A 61 1.05 16.14 -2.35
C THR A 61 0.06 15.90 -3.48
N GLY A 62 0.14 16.67 -4.57
CA GLY A 62 -0.69 16.48 -5.76
C GLY A 62 -0.49 15.10 -6.42
N ILE A 63 0.76 14.67 -6.56
CA ILE A 63 1.09 13.34 -7.11
C ILE A 63 0.55 12.22 -6.21
N MET A 64 0.72 12.33 -4.89
CA MET A 64 0.21 11.34 -3.95
C MET A 64 -1.32 11.22 -4.01
N GLN A 65 -2.03 12.36 -4.08
CA GLN A 65 -3.48 12.38 -4.22
C GLN A 65 -3.95 11.79 -5.56
N ALA A 66 -3.26 12.08 -6.66
CA ALA A 66 -3.56 11.52 -7.98
C ALA A 66 -3.37 9.99 -7.99
N ASN A 67 -2.27 9.50 -7.43
CA ASN A 67 -2.01 8.08 -7.31
C ASN A 67 -3.09 7.37 -6.46
N GLU A 68 -3.51 7.97 -5.36
CA GLU A 68 -4.57 7.41 -4.52
C GLU A 68 -5.92 7.36 -5.28
N ARG A 69 -6.26 8.42 -6.02
CA ARG A 69 -7.47 8.43 -6.88
C ARG A 69 -7.41 7.31 -7.93
N ASN A 70 -6.29 7.17 -8.61
CA ASN A 70 -6.10 6.12 -9.62
C ASN A 70 -6.21 4.71 -9.01
N ARG A 71 -5.63 4.48 -7.83
CA ARG A 71 -5.79 3.22 -7.10
C ARG A 71 -7.24 2.93 -6.75
N ARG A 72 -7.99 3.96 -6.31
CA ARG A 72 -9.43 3.81 -6.00
C ARG A 72 -10.27 3.52 -7.25
N VAL A 73 -9.98 4.17 -8.38
CA VAL A 73 -10.66 3.89 -9.65
C VAL A 73 -10.38 2.46 -10.10
N ALA A 74 -9.11 2.05 -10.13
CA ALA A 74 -8.74 0.68 -10.49
C ALA A 74 -9.39 -0.38 -9.56
N ALA A 75 -9.41 -0.13 -8.25
CA ALA A 75 -10.09 -1.01 -7.29
C ALA A 75 -11.60 -1.09 -7.56
N ARG A 76 -12.24 0.05 -7.93
CA ARG A 76 -13.67 0.06 -8.30
C ARG A 76 -13.98 -0.74 -9.54
N GLU A 77 -13.14 -0.62 -10.55
CA GLU A 77 -13.30 -1.38 -11.79
C GLU A 77 -13.14 -2.88 -11.54
N LEU A 78 -12.11 -3.28 -10.78
CA LEU A 78 -11.92 -4.67 -10.37
C LEU A 78 -13.09 -5.18 -9.53
N ALA A 79 -13.58 -4.38 -8.56
CA ALA A 79 -14.71 -4.75 -7.72
C ALA A 79 -16.03 -4.89 -8.50
N ARG A 80 -16.20 -4.16 -9.60
CA ARG A 80 -17.38 -4.28 -10.48
C ARG A 80 -17.31 -5.48 -11.40
N LYS A 81 -16.10 -5.95 -11.72
CA LYS A 81 -15.85 -6.96 -12.74
C LYS A 81 -16.27 -8.36 -12.30
N TYR A 82 -16.16 -8.67 -11.02
CA TYR A 82 -16.34 -10.04 -10.53
C TYR A 82 -17.64 -10.20 -9.74
N LYS A 83 -18.41 -11.24 -10.10
CA LYS A 83 -19.51 -11.78 -9.31
C LYS A 83 -19.00 -12.98 -8.51
N LEU A 84 -19.75 -13.36 -7.47
CA LEU A 84 -19.43 -14.56 -6.69
C LEU A 84 -19.50 -15.82 -7.58
N GLY A 85 -18.35 -16.45 -7.77
CA GLY A 85 -18.15 -17.61 -8.65
C GLY A 85 -17.40 -17.31 -9.94
N ASP A 86 -17.08 -16.02 -10.25
CA ASP A 86 -16.30 -15.68 -11.45
C ASP A 86 -14.79 -15.93 -11.26
N ARG A 87 -14.36 -16.01 -10.00
CA ARG A 87 -12.97 -16.30 -9.62
C ARG A 87 -12.89 -17.05 -8.30
N VAL A 88 -11.77 -17.71 -8.09
CA VAL A 88 -11.43 -18.26 -6.77
C VAL A 88 -11.07 -17.10 -5.85
N ILE A 89 -11.78 -16.98 -4.73
CA ILE A 89 -11.54 -15.97 -3.70
C ILE A 89 -10.64 -16.56 -2.62
N VAL A 90 -9.57 -15.85 -2.26
CA VAL A 90 -8.61 -16.24 -1.23
C VAL A 90 -8.45 -15.16 -0.17
N ARG A 91 -7.88 -15.51 0.97
CA ARG A 91 -7.64 -14.56 2.07
C ARG A 91 -6.81 -13.37 1.61
N GLY A 92 -7.27 -12.16 1.92
CA GLY A 92 -6.67 -10.90 1.49
C GLY A 92 -7.37 -10.27 0.28
N ASP A 93 -8.22 -11.01 -0.43
CA ASP A 93 -9.03 -10.47 -1.51
C ASP A 93 -10.07 -9.47 -0.98
N SER A 94 -10.46 -8.54 -1.85
CA SER A 94 -11.54 -7.61 -1.56
C SER A 94 -12.39 -7.37 -2.79
N GLY A 95 -13.67 -7.01 -2.57
CA GLY A 95 -14.57 -6.68 -3.66
C GLY A 95 -16.03 -6.99 -3.34
N ARG A 96 -16.87 -6.79 -4.36
CA ARG A 96 -18.31 -7.08 -4.28
C ARG A 96 -18.61 -8.57 -4.24
N ASP A 97 -17.80 -9.38 -4.87
CA ASP A 97 -17.81 -10.84 -4.82
C ASP A 97 -17.59 -11.32 -3.38
N VAL A 98 -16.59 -10.76 -2.69
CA VAL A 98 -16.34 -11.03 -1.27
C VAL A 98 -17.51 -10.56 -0.40
N ARG A 99 -18.11 -9.40 -0.70
CA ARG A 99 -19.33 -8.94 0.00
C ARG A 99 -20.50 -9.90 -0.19
N SER A 100 -20.65 -10.43 -1.40
CA SER A 100 -21.69 -11.43 -1.69
C SER A 100 -21.46 -12.72 -0.91
N LEU A 101 -20.21 -13.16 -0.79
CA LEU A 101 -19.79 -14.28 0.06
C LEU A 101 -20.16 -14.00 1.53
N ALA A 102 -19.72 -12.84 2.05
CA ALA A 102 -19.98 -12.45 3.44
C ALA A 102 -21.49 -12.44 3.73
N ASN A 103 -22.30 -11.83 2.86
CA ASN A 103 -23.75 -11.80 3.01
C ASN A 103 -24.38 -13.21 2.99
N ALA A 104 -23.84 -14.12 2.18
CA ALA A 104 -24.32 -15.51 2.15
C ALA A 104 -23.99 -16.24 3.45
N LEU A 105 -22.78 -16.04 4.01
CA LEU A 105 -22.36 -16.63 5.28
C LEU A 105 -23.13 -16.03 6.48
N VAL A 106 -23.41 -14.71 6.46
CA VAL A 106 -24.26 -14.06 7.45
C VAL A 106 -25.68 -14.65 7.44
N LYS A 107 -26.29 -14.81 6.26
CA LYS A 107 -27.62 -15.43 6.13
C LYS A 107 -27.67 -16.86 6.65
N LYS A 108 -26.55 -17.57 6.59
CA LYS A 108 -26.42 -18.96 7.08
C LYS A 108 -25.91 -19.02 8.54
N LEU A 109 -25.73 -17.88 9.21
CA LEU A 109 -25.32 -17.73 10.61
C LEU A 109 -23.90 -18.23 10.93
N TYR A 110 -22.99 -18.20 9.95
CA TYR A 110 -21.58 -18.54 10.16
C TYR A 110 -20.73 -17.37 10.64
N ILE A 111 -21.19 -16.13 10.39
CA ILE A 111 -20.54 -14.89 10.80
C ILE A 111 -21.60 -13.84 11.10
N LYS A 112 -21.29 -12.92 12.02
CA LYS A 112 -22.14 -11.80 12.30
C LYS A 112 -21.91 -10.65 11.33
N PRO A 113 -22.90 -9.81 11.03
CA PRO A 113 -22.75 -8.65 10.14
C PRO A 113 -21.67 -7.68 10.60
N GLU A 114 -21.52 -7.49 11.92
CA GLU A 114 -20.53 -6.59 12.54
C GLU A 114 -19.08 -7.03 12.34
N ASP A 115 -18.85 -8.33 12.13
CA ASP A 115 -17.50 -8.88 11.92
C ASP A 115 -17.04 -8.76 10.45
N VAL A 116 -17.88 -8.27 9.56
CA VAL A 116 -17.55 -8.10 8.13
C VAL A 116 -16.95 -6.72 7.90
N ILE A 117 -15.66 -6.70 7.51
CA ILE A 117 -14.95 -5.44 7.23
C ILE A 117 -15.38 -4.89 5.86
N PRO A 118 -16.07 -3.74 5.81
CA PRO A 118 -16.50 -3.12 4.55
C PRO A 118 -15.31 -2.48 3.83
N THR A 119 -15.37 -2.46 2.49
CA THR A 119 -14.42 -1.71 1.64
C THR A 119 -15.12 -0.56 0.92
N PHE A 120 -14.31 0.37 0.34
CA PHE A 120 -14.79 1.63 -0.24
C PHE A 120 -15.86 1.48 -1.33
N ASP A 121 -15.96 0.32 -1.97
CA ASP A 121 -16.81 0.09 -3.15
C ASP A 121 -18.06 -0.73 -2.86
N ASN A 122 -18.59 -0.63 -1.65
CA ASN A 122 -19.64 -1.54 -1.17
C ASN A 122 -19.20 -3.02 -1.25
N GLY A 123 -17.90 -3.27 -1.27
CA GLY A 123 -17.29 -4.59 -1.14
C GLY A 123 -17.09 -4.98 0.31
N ALA A 124 -16.38 -6.09 0.51
CA ALA A 124 -15.85 -6.53 1.79
C ALA A 124 -14.41 -7.01 1.64
N LEU A 125 -13.66 -7.05 2.74
CA LEU A 125 -12.34 -7.66 2.82
C LEU A 125 -12.49 -9.12 3.27
N PHE A 126 -11.81 -10.05 2.59
CA PHE A 126 -11.72 -11.43 3.02
C PHE A 126 -10.63 -11.56 4.09
N ASP A 127 -10.98 -11.18 5.29
CA ASP A 127 -10.13 -11.17 6.47
C ASP A 127 -10.09 -12.53 7.21
N GLY A 128 -9.49 -12.55 8.42
CA GLY A 128 -9.42 -13.75 9.24
C GLY A 128 -10.78 -14.22 9.77
N ALA A 129 -11.70 -13.30 10.09
CA ALA A 129 -13.03 -13.66 10.60
C ALA A 129 -13.87 -14.35 9.51
N LEU A 130 -13.88 -13.76 8.32
CA LEU A 130 -14.60 -14.31 7.17
C LEU A 130 -13.98 -15.63 6.69
N TYR A 131 -12.63 -15.76 6.73
CA TYR A 131 -11.93 -17.00 6.45
C TYR A 131 -12.34 -18.14 7.40
N ASN A 132 -12.36 -17.87 8.70
CA ASN A 132 -12.76 -18.86 9.71
C ASN A 132 -14.25 -19.26 9.57
N ALA A 133 -15.10 -18.30 9.20
CA ALA A 133 -16.52 -18.56 8.92
C ALA A 133 -16.68 -19.50 7.70
N LEU A 134 -15.89 -19.26 6.64
CA LEU A 134 -15.86 -20.10 5.45
C LEU A 134 -15.39 -21.53 5.78
N LEU A 135 -14.31 -21.67 6.56
CA LEU A 135 -13.83 -23.00 6.98
C LEU A 135 -14.89 -23.79 7.75
N ARG A 136 -15.63 -23.15 8.66
CA ARG A 136 -16.75 -23.80 9.37
C ARG A 136 -17.85 -24.22 8.41
N PHE A 137 -18.22 -23.36 7.47
CA PHE A 137 -19.20 -23.68 6.44
C PHE A 137 -18.75 -24.85 5.58
N GLN A 138 -17.50 -24.88 5.13
CA GLN A 138 -16.94 -25.99 4.33
C GLN A 138 -17.00 -27.32 5.09
N LYS A 139 -16.60 -27.32 6.36
CA LYS A 139 -16.67 -28.51 7.23
C LYS A 139 -18.11 -29.03 7.38
N ASP A 140 -19.05 -28.14 7.67
CA ASP A 140 -20.47 -28.50 7.86
C ASP A 140 -21.11 -29.03 6.58
N LYS A 141 -20.58 -28.64 5.41
CA LYS A 141 -21.06 -29.10 4.10
C LYS A 141 -20.26 -30.26 3.52
N VAL A 142 -19.29 -30.79 4.29
CA VAL A 142 -18.42 -31.89 3.86
C VAL A 142 -17.65 -31.53 2.59
N LEU A 143 -17.27 -30.23 2.47
CA LEU A 143 -16.42 -29.73 1.41
C LEU A 143 -14.96 -29.69 1.85
N PRO A 144 -13.98 -29.61 0.93
CA PRO A 144 -12.60 -29.38 1.26
C PRO A 144 -12.47 -28.08 2.08
N ALA A 145 -12.00 -28.17 3.34
CA ALA A 145 -11.88 -27.03 4.24
C ALA A 145 -10.52 -26.33 4.04
N ASP A 146 -10.30 -25.81 2.84
CA ASP A 146 -9.08 -25.11 2.41
C ASP A 146 -9.18 -23.58 2.52
N GLY A 147 -10.36 -23.07 2.86
CA GLY A 147 -10.62 -21.63 2.97
C GLY A 147 -10.64 -20.91 1.63
N ARG A 148 -10.80 -21.64 0.52
CA ARG A 148 -10.97 -21.07 -0.83
C ARG A 148 -12.42 -21.13 -1.25
N VAL A 149 -12.86 -20.12 -1.99
CA VAL A 149 -14.21 -20.08 -2.55
C VAL A 149 -14.16 -20.66 -3.95
N THR A 150 -14.45 -21.96 -4.06
CA THR A 150 -14.56 -22.68 -5.33
C THR A 150 -16.01 -22.69 -5.82
N ASP A 151 -16.24 -23.14 -7.04
CA ASP A 151 -17.59 -23.28 -7.62
C ASP A 151 -18.50 -24.17 -6.77
N GLU A 152 -17.94 -25.21 -6.15
CA GLU A 152 -18.66 -26.12 -5.27
C GLU A 152 -19.17 -25.38 -4.01
N VAL A 153 -18.30 -24.55 -3.41
CA VAL A 153 -18.66 -23.70 -2.28
C VAL A 153 -19.78 -22.74 -2.68
N VAL A 154 -19.67 -22.12 -3.86
CA VAL A 154 -20.69 -21.20 -4.37
C VAL A 154 -22.03 -21.90 -4.60
N LYS A 155 -22.03 -23.10 -5.13
CA LYS A 155 -23.25 -23.92 -5.30
C LYS A 155 -23.92 -24.21 -3.95
N GLU A 156 -23.16 -24.60 -2.94
CA GLU A 156 -23.68 -24.88 -1.59
C GLU A 156 -24.17 -23.60 -0.89
N LEU A 157 -23.49 -22.46 -1.10
CA LEU A 157 -23.95 -21.16 -0.56
C LEU A 157 -25.31 -20.74 -1.15
N ARG A 158 -25.58 -21.05 -2.42
CA ARG A 158 -26.82 -20.69 -3.13
C ARG A 158 -28.01 -21.58 -2.76
N LYS A 159 -27.79 -22.76 -2.21
CA LYS A 159 -28.89 -23.63 -1.74
C LYS A 159 -29.66 -22.91 -0.62
N ARG A 160 -30.98 -22.80 -0.80
CA ARG A 160 -31.87 -22.32 0.26
C ARG A 160 -31.95 -23.39 1.36
N LYS A 161 -32.03 -22.95 2.61
CA LYS A 161 -32.43 -23.84 3.72
C LYS A 161 -33.89 -24.16 3.58
#